data_4fca9b426581ccfedd3d04d6e89104d5
#
_entry.id   4fca9b426581ccfedd3d04d6e89104d5
#
_cell.length_a   1.000
_cell.length_b   1.000
_cell.length_c   1.000
_cell.angle_alpha   90.00
_cell.angle_beta   90.00
_cell.angle_gamma   90.00
#
_symmetry.space_group_name_H-M   'P 1'
#
loop_
_entity.id
_entity.type
_entity.pdbx_description
1 polymer ?
#
loop_
_entity_poly.entity_id
_entity_poly.type
_entity_poly.pdbx_seq_one_letter_code
_entity_poly.pdbx_strand_id
1 'polypeptide(L)'
;MAKVTLRDVAEAAGVSIATASWAVNDNRDVQITESTRRKVRRAADELGYHHNALARGLARGCSDIIGFISDGVATSPFAGQVIQGAQDEAWRNGKILLVVDTDGRKDVERRTFSFMFEHQVEGIIYSKWVHGSITPPDELGRIPSVLVNCYDECGRFPAVVPDEVQGGATATRLLLEAGHRRIAFVNDAAPSPASVGRLAGYKAALARFDVDFDPSLVLSVTADQEGGYGAAAQVLATGATGVFCHNDRTALGLYDALRESGKRMPDDISVVGFDNQEVISAHMHPALTTVGLPQYDLGVMGVRTLLRRCGADNDESEIVSERFEPVHVQCPAVPRDSVRTL
;
A
#
# COMPACT_ATOMS: atom_id res chain seq x y z
N MET A 1 38.18 -3.85 16.41
CA MET A 1 38.87 -2.92 15.49
C MET A 1 38.43 -1.53 15.83
N ALA A 2 39.34 -0.55 15.92
CA ALA A 2 38.97 0.85 16.13
C ALA A 2 38.19 1.36 14.92
N LYS A 3 37.10 2.08 15.16
CA LYS A 3 36.24 2.65 14.10
C LYS A 3 37.01 3.77 13.41
N VAL A 4 37.21 3.63 12.07
CA VAL A 4 37.86 4.69 11.26
C VAL A 4 37.04 5.98 11.36
N THR A 5 37.72 7.09 11.60
CA THR A 5 37.10 8.41 11.79
C THR A 5 37.35 9.32 10.59
N LEU A 6 36.62 10.41 10.49
CA LEU A 6 36.85 11.43 9.46
C LEU A 6 38.23 12.09 9.63
N ARG A 7 38.78 12.08 10.81
CA ARG A 7 40.18 12.58 11.10
C ARG A 7 41.20 11.67 10.41
N ASP A 8 41.00 10.36 10.47
CA ASP A 8 41.94 9.41 9.83
C ASP A 8 41.88 9.55 8.29
N VAL A 9 40.73 9.81 7.72
CA VAL A 9 40.58 10.12 6.28
C VAL A 9 41.24 11.43 5.91
N ALA A 10 41.09 12.49 6.73
CA ALA A 10 41.72 13.78 6.51
C ALA A 10 43.25 13.68 6.54
N GLU A 11 43.80 12.93 7.51
CA GLU A 11 45.22 12.66 7.65
C GLU A 11 45.76 11.86 6.45
N ALA A 12 45.11 10.77 6.06
CA ALA A 12 45.49 9.95 4.90
C ALA A 12 45.45 10.74 3.57
N ALA A 13 44.46 11.63 3.44
CA ALA A 13 44.33 12.50 2.27
C ALA A 13 45.19 13.77 2.34
N GLY A 14 45.86 14.07 3.47
CA GLY A 14 46.66 15.28 3.65
C GLY A 14 45.86 16.57 3.51
N VAL A 15 44.66 16.62 4.07
CA VAL A 15 43.75 17.76 4.03
C VAL A 15 43.23 18.10 5.45
N SER A 16 42.57 19.24 5.60
CA SER A 16 41.90 19.56 6.86
C SER A 16 40.66 18.68 7.04
N ILE A 17 40.24 18.46 8.32
CA ILE A 17 38.99 17.71 8.62
C ILE A 17 37.79 18.37 7.94
N ALA A 18 37.72 19.69 7.86
CA ALA A 18 36.67 20.42 7.16
C ALA A 18 36.68 20.10 5.65
N THR A 19 37.85 20.11 4.99
CA THR A 19 37.99 19.74 3.58
C THR A 19 37.60 18.28 3.34
N ALA A 20 38.02 17.37 4.23
CA ALA A 20 37.62 15.98 4.17
C ALA A 20 36.10 15.84 4.30
N SER A 21 35.48 16.52 5.26
CA SER A 21 34.03 16.54 5.44
C SER A 21 33.30 17.03 4.19
N TRP A 22 33.72 18.13 3.60
CA TRP A 22 33.09 18.66 2.40
C TRP A 22 33.25 17.77 1.18
N ALA A 23 34.40 17.14 1.00
CA ALA A 23 34.65 16.22 -0.12
C ALA A 23 33.86 14.91 0.01
N VAL A 24 33.76 14.39 1.23
CA VAL A 24 33.05 13.14 1.54
C VAL A 24 31.55 13.37 1.49
N ASN A 25 31.01 14.51 1.92
CA ASN A 25 29.60 14.85 1.89
C ASN A 25 29.11 15.46 0.56
N ASP A 26 29.98 15.52 -0.45
CA ASP A 26 29.69 16.13 -1.77
C ASP A 26 29.12 17.56 -1.67
N ASN A 27 29.57 18.33 -0.68
CA ASN A 27 29.12 19.71 -0.54
C ASN A 27 29.64 20.52 -1.73
N ARG A 28 28.74 20.98 -2.60
CA ARG A 28 29.05 21.76 -3.81
C ARG A 28 29.07 23.25 -3.59
N ASP A 29 28.60 23.74 -2.43
CA ASP A 29 28.61 25.16 -2.07
C ASP A 29 30.01 25.63 -1.68
N VAL A 30 30.93 24.67 -1.45
CA VAL A 30 32.31 24.97 -1.09
C VAL A 30 33.26 24.67 -2.25
N GLN A 31 34.07 25.63 -2.63
CA GLN A 31 35.04 25.48 -3.69
C GLN A 31 36.20 24.58 -3.26
N ILE A 32 36.13 23.30 -3.54
CA ILE A 32 37.22 22.34 -3.48
C ILE A 32 37.48 21.80 -4.88
N THR A 33 38.76 21.65 -5.26
CA THR A 33 39.10 21.12 -6.58
C THR A 33 38.65 19.67 -6.71
N GLU A 34 38.27 19.26 -7.92
CA GLU A 34 37.83 17.89 -8.21
C GLU A 34 38.95 16.85 -7.93
N SER A 35 40.23 17.25 -8.07
CA SER A 35 41.38 16.43 -7.68
C SER A 35 41.41 16.15 -6.17
N THR A 36 41.11 17.17 -5.35
CA THR A 36 41.03 17.02 -3.89
C THR A 36 39.84 16.14 -3.50
N ARG A 37 38.69 16.31 -4.13
CA ARG A 37 37.51 15.42 -3.90
C ARG A 37 37.85 13.98 -4.17
N ARG A 38 38.46 13.66 -5.33
CA ARG A 38 38.86 12.31 -5.67
C ARG A 38 39.89 11.75 -4.70
N LYS A 39 40.87 12.52 -4.27
CA LYS A 39 41.88 12.09 -3.30
C LYS A 39 41.27 11.70 -1.96
N VAL A 40 40.34 12.51 -1.45
CA VAL A 40 39.66 12.24 -0.17
C VAL A 40 38.74 11.03 -0.27
N ARG A 41 37.97 10.91 -1.33
CA ARG A 41 37.08 9.73 -1.54
C ARG A 41 37.89 8.45 -1.61
N ARG A 42 38.98 8.43 -2.36
CA ARG A 42 39.87 7.28 -2.44
C ARG A 42 40.46 6.90 -1.06
N ALA A 43 40.91 7.86 -0.26
CA ALA A 43 41.38 7.61 1.09
C ALA A 43 40.27 7.05 2.00
N ALA A 44 39.05 7.54 1.87
CA ALA A 44 37.89 7.02 2.60
C ALA A 44 37.58 5.56 2.22
N ASP A 45 37.59 5.23 0.94
CA ASP A 45 37.37 3.87 0.43
C ASP A 45 38.49 2.91 0.89
N GLU A 46 39.77 3.31 0.77
CA GLU A 46 40.94 2.52 1.18
C GLU A 46 40.96 2.21 2.68
N LEU A 47 40.50 3.15 3.51
CA LEU A 47 40.39 2.99 4.96
C LEU A 47 39.13 2.27 5.40
N GLY A 48 38.17 2.03 4.51
CA GLY A 48 36.85 1.52 4.86
C GLY A 48 36.04 2.49 5.73
N TYR A 49 36.21 3.81 5.50
CA TYR A 49 35.45 4.82 6.21
C TYR A 49 34.01 4.82 5.75
N HIS A 50 33.12 4.42 6.64
CA HIS A 50 31.70 4.57 6.44
C HIS A 50 31.22 5.87 7.06
N HIS A 51 30.48 6.65 6.26
CA HIS A 51 29.84 7.86 6.73
C HIS A 51 29.04 7.58 8.00
N ASN A 52 29.23 8.37 9.01
CA ASN A 52 28.30 8.36 10.13
C ASN A 52 27.02 9.09 9.68
N ALA A 53 26.02 8.33 9.21
CA ALA A 53 24.74 8.87 8.76
C ALA A 53 24.05 9.68 9.87
N LEU A 54 24.24 9.29 11.14
CA LEU A 54 23.74 10.01 12.31
C LEU A 54 24.39 11.40 12.45
N ALA A 55 25.73 11.48 12.26
CA ALA A 55 26.44 12.78 12.33
C ALA A 55 26.04 13.72 11.18
N ARG A 56 25.74 13.16 9.99
CA ARG A 56 25.24 13.93 8.85
C ARG A 56 23.82 14.39 9.09
N GLY A 57 22.95 13.51 9.62
CA GLY A 57 21.58 13.82 10.00
C GLY A 57 21.52 14.94 11.03
N LEU A 58 22.39 14.86 12.05
CA LEU A 58 22.50 15.90 13.10
C LEU A 58 22.92 17.25 12.51
N ALA A 59 23.81 17.27 11.52
CA ALA A 59 24.27 18.49 10.85
C ALA A 59 23.25 19.09 9.89
N ARG A 60 22.34 18.27 9.36
CA ARG A 60 21.27 18.68 8.41
C ARG A 60 19.90 18.79 9.06
N GLY A 61 19.75 18.31 10.30
CA GLY A 61 18.45 18.23 10.98
C GLY A 61 17.51 17.13 10.44
N CYS A 62 18.02 16.23 9.57
CA CYS A 62 17.22 15.13 9.01
C CYS A 62 18.07 13.88 8.77
N SER A 63 17.48 12.69 8.95
CA SER A 63 18.19 11.41 8.90
C SER A 63 18.17 10.70 7.54
N ASP A 64 17.48 11.21 6.55
CA ASP A 64 17.17 10.55 5.28
C ASP A 64 16.42 9.19 5.47
N ILE A 65 15.74 9.00 6.62
CA ILE A 65 15.00 7.78 6.96
C ILE A 65 13.50 8.10 7.08
N ILE A 66 12.68 7.31 6.40
CA ILE A 66 11.22 7.30 6.57
C ILE A 66 10.84 6.06 7.38
N GLY A 67 10.06 6.25 8.45
CA GLY A 67 9.48 5.16 9.21
C GLY A 67 8.25 4.58 8.51
N PHE A 68 8.14 3.25 8.46
CA PHE A 68 6.95 2.53 8.01
C PHE A 68 6.50 1.59 9.11
N ILE A 69 5.36 1.90 9.74
CA ILE A 69 4.78 1.09 10.82
C ILE A 69 3.53 0.39 10.28
N SER A 70 3.45 -0.92 10.46
CA SER A 70 2.30 -1.73 10.01
C SER A 70 1.84 -2.75 11.07
N ASP A 71 0.70 -3.38 10.80
CA ASP A 71 0.10 -4.42 11.64
C ASP A 71 -0.22 -5.70 10.86
N GLY A 72 0.73 -6.28 10.17
CA GLY A 72 0.56 -7.50 9.39
C GLY A 72 0.82 -7.33 7.88
N VAL A 73 1.12 -6.10 7.42
CA VAL A 73 1.44 -5.85 6.01
C VAL A 73 2.72 -6.58 5.58
N ALA A 74 3.75 -6.58 6.43
CA ALA A 74 5.04 -7.19 6.11
C ALA A 74 4.98 -8.72 6.06
N THR A 75 4.04 -9.34 6.76
CA THR A 75 3.88 -10.80 6.82
C THR A 75 2.84 -11.33 5.83
N SER A 76 2.08 -10.46 5.18
CA SER A 76 1.09 -10.84 4.17
C SER A 76 1.74 -11.06 2.80
N PRO A 77 1.52 -12.21 2.13
CA PRO A 77 2.15 -12.53 0.84
C PRO A 77 1.85 -11.53 -0.28
N PHE A 78 0.73 -10.81 -0.21
CA PHE A 78 0.31 -9.86 -1.25
C PHE A 78 0.36 -8.40 -0.78
N ALA A 79 0.18 -8.12 0.50
CA ALA A 79 0.24 -6.75 1.02
C ALA A 79 1.67 -6.19 1.05
N GLY A 80 2.70 -7.03 0.95
CA GLY A 80 4.10 -6.63 0.83
C GLY A 80 4.39 -5.67 -0.33
N GLN A 81 3.55 -5.63 -1.36
CA GLN A 81 3.66 -4.67 -2.47
C GLN A 81 3.51 -3.21 -2.00
N VAL A 82 2.78 -2.95 -0.91
CA VAL A 82 2.71 -1.60 -0.31
C VAL A 82 4.11 -1.16 0.16
N ILE A 83 4.81 -2.06 0.83
CA ILE A 83 6.19 -1.81 1.30
C ILE A 83 7.13 -1.63 0.12
N GLN A 84 7.01 -2.48 -0.92
CA GLN A 84 7.83 -2.36 -2.13
C GLN A 84 7.63 -1.01 -2.82
N GLY A 85 6.39 -0.58 -3.04
CA GLY A 85 6.09 0.73 -3.64
C GLY A 85 6.63 1.89 -2.80
N ALA A 86 6.48 1.81 -1.47
CA ALA A 86 7.01 2.81 -0.56
C ALA A 86 8.55 2.85 -0.59
N GLN A 87 9.22 1.69 -0.61
CA GLN A 87 10.68 1.60 -0.68
C GLN A 87 11.24 2.14 -2.00
N ASP A 88 10.64 1.76 -3.13
CA ASP A 88 11.08 2.23 -4.44
C ASP A 88 10.95 3.76 -4.56
N GLU A 89 9.86 4.33 -4.07
CA GLU A 89 9.65 5.77 -4.09
C GLU A 89 10.56 6.50 -3.09
N ALA A 90 10.80 5.93 -1.90
CA ALA A 90 11.77 6.45 -0.95
C ALA A 90 13.18 6.50 -1.57
N TRP A 91 13.61 5.43 -2.23
CA TRP A 91 14.92 5.39 -2.91
C TRP A 91 15.06 6.40 -4.04
N ARG A 92 14.01 6.61 -4.85
CA ARG A 92 14.02 7.65 -5.89
C ARG A 92 14.27 9.04 -5.31
N ASN A 93 13.89 9.26 -4.05
CA ASN A 93 14.07 10.51 -3.33
C ASN A 93 15.29 10.50 -2.38
N GLY A 94 16.21 9.52 -2.51
CA GLY A 94 17.42 9.42 -1.69
C GLY A 94 17.17 9.06 -0.23
N LYS A 95 16.00 8.47 0.07
CA LYS A 95 15.59 8.09 1.42
C LYS A 95 15.64 6.56 1.61
N ILE A 96 15.76 6.13 2.85
CA ILE A 96 15.68 4.72 3.26
C ILE A 96 14.36 4.50 3.99
N LEU A 97 13.68 3.40 3.68
CA LEU A 97 12.49 2.99 4.40
C LEU A 97 12.85 2.06 5.56
N LEU A 98 12.51 2.44 6.78
CA LEU A 98 12.64 1.61 7.98
C LEU A 98 11.29 0.98 8.30
N VAL A 99 11.15 -0.31 8.01
CA VAL A 99 9.89 -1.05 8.16
C VAL A 99 9.85 -1.77 9.50
N VAL A 100 8.78 -1.58 10.26
CA VAL A 100 8.48 -2.33 11.48
C VAL A 100 7.04 -2.82 11.43
N ASP A 101 6.87 -4.13 11.55
CA ASP A 101 5.56 -4.75 11.72
C ASP A 101 5.29 -4.98 13.21
N THR A 102 4.16 -4.47 13.68
CA THR A 102 3.80 -4.53 15.11
C THR A 102 2.91 -5.72 15.44
N ASP A 103 2.37 -6.38 14.41
CA ASP A 103 1.36 -7.45 14.57
C ASP A 103 0.19 -7.02 15.49
N GLY A 104 -0.18 -5.73 15.42
CA GLY A 104 -1.22 -5.11 16.26
C GLY A 104 -0.88 -4.97 17.74
N ARG A 105 0.35 -5.30 18.16
CA ARG A 105 0.76 -5.26 19.57
C ARG A 105 1.13 -3.84 20.02
N LYS A 106 0.38 -3.31 20.95
CA LYS A 106 0.53 -1.94 21.46
C LYS A 106 1.86 -1.67 22.19
N ASP A 107 2.45 -2.68 22.83
CA ASP A 107 3.76 -2.56 23.47
C ASP A 107 4.90 -2.43 22.44
N VAL A 108 4.81 -3.18 21.34
CA VAL A 108 5.75 -3.09 20.21
C VAL A 108 5.59 -1.74 19.50
N GLU A 109 4.36 -1.32 19.24
CA GLU A 109 4.04 -0.04 18.60
C GLU A 109 4.67 1.14 19.37
N ARG A 110 4.48 1.22 20.70
CA ARG A 110 5.09 2.27 21.53
C ARG A 110 6.62 2.27 21.48
N ARG A 111 7.24 1.08 21.53
CA ARG A 111 8.71 0.97 21.41
C ARG A 111 9.19 1.39 20.02
N THR A 112 8.42 1.09 18.99
CA THR A 112 8.72 1.50 17.61
C THR A 112 8.70 3.01 17.46
N PHE A 113 7.70 3.70 18.00
CA PHE A 113 7.68 5.17 18.00
C PHE A 113 8.89 5.75 18.73
N SER A 114 9.20 5.26 19.95
CA SER A 114 10.38 5.71 20.68
C SER A 114 11.66 5.55 19.86
N PHE A 115 11.84 4.38 19.25
CA PHE A 115 13.00 4.10 18.39
C PHE A 115 13.06 5.05 17.19
N MET A 116 11.96 5.31 16.52
CA MET A 116 11.91 6.20 15.35
C MET A 116 12.24 7.64 15.73
N PHE A 117 11.76 8.13 16.88
CA PHE A 117 12.10 9.46 17.38
C PHE A 117 13.58 9.57 17.78
N GLU A 118 14.14 8.56 18.47
CA GLU A 118 15.56 8.51 18.84
C GLU A 118 16.46 8.53 17.61
N HIS A 119 16.02 7.93 16.48
CA HIS A 119 16.76 7.90 15.22
C HIS A 119 16.38 9.04 14.27
N GLN A 120 15.59 10.01 14.73
CA GLN A 120 15.22 11.22 13.99
C GLN A 120 14.71 10.92 12.58
N VAL A 121 13.80 9.95 12.42
CA VAL A 121 13.15 9.71 11.12
C VAL A 121 12.46 11.00 10.65
N GLU A 122 12.45 11.25 9.36
CA GLU A 122 11.87 12.48 8.79
C GLU A 122 10.35 12.52 8.85
N GLY A 123 9.74 11.36 8.84
CA GLY A 123 8.30 11.19 8.92
C GLY A 123 7.90 9.73 8.99
N ILE A 124 6.62 9.48 9.22
CA ILE A 124 6.08 8.14 9.43
C ILE A 124 4.93 7.86 8.47
N ILE A 125 5.01 6.71 7.80
CA ILE A 125 3.88 6.06 7.14
C ILE A 125 3.31 5.05 8.13
N TYR A 126 2.03 5.21 8.48
CA TYR A 126 1.30 4.28 9.33
C TYR A 126 0.29 3.51 8.47
N SER A 127 0.48 2.19 8.36
CA SER A 127 -0.30 1.36 7.45
C SER A 127 -1.03 0.25 8.19
N LYS A 128 -2.23 -0.06 7.71
CA LYS A 128 -3.03 -1.19 8.18
C LYS A 128 -3.18 -2.24 7.08
N TRP A 129 -3.23 -3.50 7.51
CA TRP A 129 -3.48 -4.60 6.58
C TRP A 129 -4.91 -4.55 6.01
N VAL A 130 -5.89 -4.25 6.86
CA VAL A 130 -7.29 -4.14 6.45
C VAL A 130 -7.65 -2.67 6.27
N HIS A 131 -8.25 -2.34 5.11
CA HIS A 131 -8.78 -1.01 4.86
C HIS A 131 -9.90 -0.68 5.85
N GLY A 132 -9.73 0.41 6.59
CA GLY A 132 -10.70 0.80 7.60
C GLY A 132 -10.38 2.13 8.28
N SER A 133 -11.34 2.62 9.05
CA SER A 133 -11.11 3.75 9.95
C SER A 133 -10.29 3.31 11.16
N ILE A 134 -9.47 4.20 11.66
CA ILE A 134 -8.67 4.00 12.87
C ILE A 134 -8.75 5.23 13.78
N THR A 135 -8.44 5.02 15.06
CA THR A 135 -8.01 6.10 15.94
C THR A 135 -6.48 6.14 15.91
N PRO A 136 -5.87 7.12 15.21
CA PRO A 136 -4.42 7.19 15.10
C PRO A 136 -3.75 7.36 16.47
N PRO A 137 -2.59 6.71 16.70
CA PRO A 137 -1.77 6.98 17.90
C PRO A 137 -1.37 8.46 17.99
N ASP A 138 -1.36 9.01 19.22
CA ASP A 138 -1.03 10.41 19.45
C ASP A 138 0.40 10.76 19.02
N GLU A 139 1.29 9.78 19.01
CA GLU A 139 2.68 9.90 18.56
C GLU A 139 2.79 10.37 17.12
N LEU A 140 1.84 10.02 16.25
CA LEU A 140 1.81 10.47 14.85
C LEU A 140 1.64 11.98 14.71
N GLY A 141 1.04 12.65 15.70
CA GLY A 141 0.92 14.11 15.72
C GLY A 141 2.22 14.86 16.00
N ARG A 142 3.29 14.14 16.39
CA ARG A 142 4.58 14.74 16.77
C ARG A 142 5.56 14.86 15.59
N ILE A 143 5.24 14.31 14.46
CA ILE A 143 6.09 14.19 13.27
C ILE A 143 5.22 14.18 12.02
N PRO A 144 5.68 14.65 10.84
CA PRO A 144 4.95 14.47 9.59
C PRO A 144 4.54 13.02 9.41
N SER A 145 3.23 12.77 9.25
CA SER A 145 2.70 11.41 9.16
C SER A 145 1.62 11.29 8.10
N VAL A 146 1.52 10.11 7.50
CA VAL A 146 0.53 9.75 6.49
C VAL A 146 -0.03 8.37 6.82
N LEU A 147 -1.34 8.21 6.67
CA LEU A 147 -2.03 6.92 6.81
C LEU A 147 -2.11 6.24 5.45
N VAL A 148 -1.85 4.94 5.39
CA VAL A 148 -1.91 4.14 4.15
C VAL A 148 -2.78 2.91 4.39
N ASN A 149 -3.74 2.69 3.49
CA ASN A 149 -4.77 1.65 3.60
C ASN A 149 -5.63 1.76 4.87
N CYS A 150 -5.63 2.92 5.50
CA CYS A 150 -6.50 3.29 6.62
C CYS A 150 -6.69 4.80 6.65
N TYR A 151 -7.66 5.28 7.42
CA TYR A 151 -7.95 6.71 7.54
C TYR A 151 -8.48 7.04 8.93
N ASP A 152 -8.38 8.32 9.30
CA ASP A 152 -8.98 8.90 10.50
C ASP A 152 -10.28 9.61 10.13
N GLU A 153 -11.39 9.22 10.73
CA GLU A 153 -12.69 9.85 10.48
C GLU A 153 -12.72 11.35 10.82
N CYS A 154 -11.86 11.78 11.73
CA CYS A 154 -11.69 13.19 12.04
C CYS A 154 -10.87 13.96 11.00
N GLY A 155 -10.19 13.26 10.09
CA GLY A 155 -9.35 13.86 9.06
C GLY A 155 -8.13 14.62 9.59
N ARG A 156 -7.57 14.21 10.73
CA ARG A 156 -6.37 14.84 11.33
C ARG A 156 -5.09 14.56 10.55
N PHE A 157 -5.07 13.47 9.80
CA PHE A 157 -3.93 13.02 9.02
C PHE A 157 -4.32 12.79 7.57
N PRO A 158 -3.46 13.14 6.60
CA PRO A 158 -3.68 12.73 5.22
C PRO A 158 -3.67 11.21 5.13
N ALA A 159 -4.51 10.67 4.28
CA ALA A 159 -4.67 9.24 4.07
C ALA A 159 -4.63 8.89 2.58
N VAL A 160 -4.12 7.71 2.26
CA VAL A 160 -4.11 7.13 0.91
C VAL A 160 -4.78 5.77 1.01
N VAL A 161 -5.89 5.60 0.30
CA VAL A 161 -6.74 4.40 0.37
C VAL A 161 -7.14 3.90 -1.01
N PRO A 162 -7.51 2.63 -1.19
CA PRO A 162 -8.06 2.15 -2.46
C PRO A 162 -9.44 2.76 -2.73
N ASP A 163 -9.76 2.99 -4.01
CA ASP A 163 -11.10 3.39 -4.43
C ASP A 163 -12.00 2.15 -4.56
N GLU A 164 -12.59 1.75 -3.44
CA GLU A 164 -13.44 0.55 -3.37
C GLU A 164 -14.71 0.69 -4.21
N VAL A 165 -15.23 1.91 -4.35
CA VAL A 165 -16.43 2.18 -5.15
C VAL A 165 -16.12 2.02 -6.63
N GLN A 166 -15.04 2.64 -7.10
CA GLN A 166 -14.59 2.50 -8.49
C GLN A 166 -14.20 1.04 -8.78
N GLY A 167 -13.52 0.36 -7.84
CA GLY A 167 -13.15 -1.04 -7.98
C GLY A 167 -14.35 -1.97 -8.11
N GLY A 168 -15.37 -1.82 -7.26
CA GLY A 168 -16.62 -2.57 -7.33
C GLY A 168 -17.39 -2.32 -8.64
N ALA A 169 -17.40 -1.06 -9.09
CA ALA A 169 -17.97 -0.70 -10.39
C ALA A 169 -17.18 -1.35 -11.54
N THR A 170 -15.86 -1.41 -11.46
CA THR A 170 -15.01 -2.06 -12.48
C THR A 170 -15.27 -3.55 -12.55
N ALA A 171 -15.33 -4.27 -11.42
CA ALA A 171 -15.63 -5.70 -11.39
C ALA A 171 -16.97 -6.03 -12.03
N THR A 172 -18.00 -5.26 -11.68
CA THR A 172 -19.36 -5.43 -12.21
C THR A 172 -19.43 -5.09 -13.70
N ARG A 173 -18.75 -4.03 -14.12
CA ARG A 173 -18.68 -3.60 -15.51
C ARG A 173 -18.07 -4.67 -16.43
N LEU A 174 -17.02 -5.38 -15.98
CA LEU A 174 -16.43 -6.49 -16.74
C LEU A 174 -17.46 -7.55 -17.13
N LEU A 175 -18.41 -7.88 -16.24
CA LEU A 175 -19.50 -8.81 -16.50
C LEU A 175 -20.57 -8.18 -17.40
N LEU A 176 -20.94 -6.93 -17.16
CA LEU A 176 -21.96 -6.23 -17.95
C LEU A 176 -21.53 -6.01 -19.40
N GLU A 177 -20.27 -5.66 -19.65
CA GLU A 177 -19.68 -5.51 -20.99
C GLU A 177 -19.62 -6.85 -21.74
N ALA A 178 -19.46 -7.97 -21.02
CA ALA A 178 -19.54 -9.32 -21.56
C ALA A 178 -20.98 -9.80 -21.83
N GLY A 179 -22.00 -8.98 -21.57
CA GLY A 179 -23.39 -9.28 -21.88
C GLY A 179 -24.22 -9.82 -20.70
N HIS A 180 -23.59 -10.09 -19.57
CA HIS A 180 -24.32 -10.55 -18.37
C HIS A 180 -25.26 -9.46 -17.85
N ARG A 181 -26.47 -9.84 -17.45
CA ARG A 181 -27.47 -8.93 -16.86
C ARG A 181 -27.96 -9.41 -15.49
N ARG A 182 -27.91 -10.72 -15.25
CA ARG A 182 -28.21 -11.30 -13.94
C ARG A 182 -26.89 -11.70 -13.29
N ILE A 183 -26.40 -10.81 -12.41
CA ILE A 183 -25.07 -10.89 -11.79
C ILE A 183 -25.26 -11.03 -10.28
N ALA A 184 -24.78 -12.11 -9.69
CA ALA A 184 -24.73 -12.24 -8.23
C ALA A 184 -23.47 -11.53 -7.67
N PHE A 185 -23.59 -10.98 -6.47
CA PHE A 185 -22.47 -10.43 -5.73
C PHE A 185 -22.30 -11.19 -4.40
N VAL A 186 -21.23 -11.97 -4.29
CA VAL A 186 -20.84 -12.65 -3.04
C VAL A 186 -19.97 -11.71 -2.24
N ASN A 187 -20.57 -10.95 -1.32
CA ASN A 187 -19.94 -9.88 -0.56
C ASN A 187 -19.55 -10.33 0.84
N ASP A 188 -18.64 -9.59 1.49
CA ASP A 188 -18.31 -9.79 2.90
C ASP A 188 -19.50 -9.41 3.79
N ALA A 189 -19.80 -10.29 4.76
CA ALA A 189 -20.83 -10.04 5.78
C ALA A 189 -20.36 -9.00 6.81
N ALA A 190 -19.05 -8.84 7.01
CA ALA A 190 -18.49 -7.85 7.90
C ALA A 190 -18.58 -6.44 7.27
N PRO A 191 -19.20 -5.46 7.97
CA PRO A 191 -19.21 -4.08 7.49
C PRO A 191 -17.80 -3.51 7.45
N SER A 192 -17.35 -3.09 6.28
CA SER A 192 -16.05 -2.47 6.07
C SER A 192 -16.12 -1.46 4.91
N PRO A 193 -15.18 -0.53 4.78
CA PRO A 193 -15.10 0.32 3.59
C PRO A 193 -15.09 -0.49 2.29
N ALA A 194 -14.46 -1.67 2.27
CA ALA A 194 -14.44 -2.57 1.14
C ALA A 194 -15.83 -3.14 0.83
N SER A 195 -16.51 -3.76 1.81
CA SER A 195 -17.83 -4.37 1.58
C SER A 195 -18.89 -3.35 1.19
N VAL A 196 -18.85 -2.16 1.81
CA VAL A 196 -19.79 -1.05 1.52
C VAL A 196 -19.45 -0.40 0.17
N GLY A 197 -18.18 -0.08 -0.07
CA GLY A 197 -17.73 0.59 -1.29
C GLY A 197 -17.92 -0.27 -2.53
N ARG A 198 -17.53 -1.55 -2.48
CA ARG A 198 -17.72 -2.50 -3.59
C ARG A 198 -19.20 -2.71 -3.91
N LEU A 199 -20.08 -2.76 -2.90
CA LEU A 199 -21.52 -2.83 -3.10
C LEU A 199 -22.09 -1.55 -3.74
N ALA A 200 -21.60 -0.38 -3.31
CA ALA A 200 -21.98 0.88 -3.94
C ALA A 200 -21.56 0.94 -5.41
N GLY A 201 -20.34 0.49 -5.71
CA GLY A 201 -19.83 0.38 -7.08
C GLY A 201 -20.60 -0.61 -7.95
N TYR A 202 -20.98 -1.78 -7.39
CA TYR A 202 -21.83 -2.77 -8.05
C TYR A 202 -23.16 -2.14 -8.46
N LYS A 203 -23.86 -1.46 -7.53
CA LYS A 203 -25.13 -0.78 -7.79
C LYS A 203 -24.98 0.31 -8.87
N ALA A 204 -23.92 1.10 -8.78
CA ALA A 204 -23.65 2.19 -9.74
C ALA A 204 -23.40 1.64 -11.16
N ALA A 205 -22.68 0.53 -11.28
CA ALA A 205 -22.44 -0.11 -12.57
C ALA A 205 -23.73 -0.70 -13.17
N LEU A 206 -24.57 -1.38 -12.39
CA LEU A 206 -25.86 -1.88 -12.84
C LEU A 206 -26.72 -0.74 -13.39
N ALA A 207 -26.86 0.35 -12.62
CA ALA A 207 -27.66 1.53 -13.02
C ALA A 207 -27.15 2.13 -14.35
N ARG A 208 -25.83 2.19 -14.56
CA ARG A 208 -25.22 2.73 -15.79
C ARG A 208 -25.52 1.87 -17.03
N PHE A 209 -25.82 0.59 -16.84
CA PHE A 209 -26.17 -0.37 -17.91
C PHE A 209 -27.67 -0.65 -17.99
N ASP A 210 -28.50 0.17 -17.34
CA ASP A 210 -29.97 0.03 -17.31
C ASP A 210 -30.43 -1.34 -16.77
N VAL A 211 -29.70 -1.87 -15.74
CA VAL A 211 -30.04 -3.11 -15.03
C VAL A 211 -30.53 -2.76 -13.63
N ASP A 212 -31.73 -3.20 -13.30
CA ASP A 212 -32.30 -2.98 -11.97
C ASP A 212 -31.52 -3.73 -10.89
N PHE A 213 -31.33 -3.05 -9.75
CA PHE A 213 -30.73 -3.69 -8.58
C PHE A 213 -31.69 -4.65 -7.90
N ASP A 214 -31.33 -5.92 -7.84
CA ASP A 214 -32.06 -6.97 -7.11
C ASP A 214 -31.29 -7.36 -5.85
N PRO A 215 -31.77 -7.00 -4.64
CA PRO A 215 -31.06 -7.33 -3.39
C PRO A 215 -30.93 -8.83 -3.14
N SER A 216 -31.75 -9.69 -3.76
CA SER A 216 -31.63 -11.15 -3.64
C SER A 216 -30.39 -11.72 -4.33
N LEU A 217 -29.74 -10.93 -5.18
CA LEU A 217 -28.47 -11.26 -5.84
C LEU A 217 -27.24 -10.91 -5.01
N VAL A 218 -27.40 -10.26 -3.84
CA VAL A 218 -26.29 -9.94 -2.93
C VAL A 218 -26.27 -10.94 -1.79
N LEU A 219 -25.25 -11.79 -1.79
CA LEU A 219 -25.03 -12.83 -0.79
C LEU A 219 -23.96 -12.35 0.19
N SER A 220 -24.24 -12.40 1.49
CA SER A 220 -23.32 -12.02 2.56
C SER A 220 -22.69 -13.26 3.18
N VAL A 221 -21.37 -13.40 3.06
CA VAL A 221 -20.58 -14.52 3.58
C VAL A 221 -19.33 -14.02 4.26
N THR A 222 -18.58 -14.88 4.95
CA THR A 222 -17.20 -14.56 5.34
C THR A 222 -16.35 -14.44 4.07
N ALA A 223 -15.53 -13.39 3.96
CA ALA A 223 -14.73 -13.11 2.76
C ALA A 223 -13.47 -14.00 2.67
N ASP A 224 -13.64 -15.30 2.72
CA ASP A 224 -12.62 -16.34 2.62
C ASP A 224 -13.04 -17.46 1.67
N GLN A 225 -12.19 -18.49 1.56
CA GLN A 225 -12.46 -19.64 0.68
C GLN A 225 -13.69 -20.43 1.15
N GLU A 226 -13.87 -20.62 2.45
CA GLU A 226 -14.98 -21.40 2.99
C GLU A 226 -16.33 -20.70 2.77
N GLY A 227 -16.37 -19.38 2.98
CA GLY A 227 -17.56 -18.58 2.68
C GLY A 227 -17.92 -18.60 1.19
N GLY A 228 -16.93 -18.54 0.32
CA GLY A 228 -17.13 -18.68 -1.15
C GLY A 228 -17.66 -20.06 -1.53
N TYR A 229 -17.11 -21.11 -0.96
CA TYR A 229 -17.58 -22.49 -1.17
C TYR A 229 -19.03 -22.66 -0.72
N GLY A 230 -19.35 -22.20 0.48
CA GLY A 230 -20.70 -22.28 1.02
C GLY A 230 -21.77 -21.48 0.25
N ALA A 231 -21.35 -20.42 -0.48
CA ALA A 231 -22.25 -19.59 -1.28
C ALA A 231 -22.77 -20.27 -2.55
N ALA A 232 -22.10 -21.29 -3.08
CA ALA A 232 -22.34 -21.84 -4.42
C ALA A 232 -23.78 -22.28 -4.67
N ALA A 233 -24.38 -23.01 -3.73
CA ALA A 233 -25.77 -23.48 -3.87
C ALA A 233 -26.75 -22.30 -3.98
N GLN A 234 -26.56 -21.25 -3.19
CA GLN A 234 -27.38 -20.05 -3.24
C GLN A 234 -27.14 -19.26 -4.53
N VAL A 235 -25.88 -19.11 -4.96
CA VAL A 235 -25.53 -18.50 -6.26
C VAL A 235 -26.28 -19.20 -7.39
N LEU A 236 -26.21 -20.54 -7.46
CA LEU A 236 -26.90 -21.32 -8.48
C LEU A 236 -28.44 -21.16 -8.45
N ALA A 237 -29.01 -21.09 -7.24
CA ALA A 237 -30.44 -20.87 -7.07
C ALA A 237 -30.91 -19.49 -7.56
N THR A 238 -30.04 -18.49 -7.60
CA THR A 238 -30.38 -17.17 -8.15
C THR A 238 -30.55 -17.17 -9.66
N GLY A 239 -30.02 -18.15 -10.37
CA GLY A 239 -29.98 -18.17 -11.83
C GLY A 239 -29.04 -17.11 -12.43
N ALA A 240 -28.08 -16.61 -11.65
CA ALA A 240 -27.06 -15.67 -12.15
C ALA A 240 -26.16 -16.32 -13.19
N THR A 241 -25.84 -15.59 -14.25
CA THR A 241 -24.90 -16.01 -15.30
C THR A 241 -23.49 -15.50 -15.07
N GLY A 242 -23.34 -14.47 -14.23
CA GLY A 242 -22.09 -13.92 -13.80
C GLY A 242 -22.06 -13.71 -12.28
N VAL A 243 -20.89 -13.80 -11.69
CA VAL A 243 -20.68 -13.60 -10.25
C VAL A 243 -19.51 -12.67 -10.02
N PHE A 244 -19.74 -11.63 -9.24
CA PHE A 244 -18.68 -10.83 -8.61
C PHE A 244 -18.43 -11.38 -7.20
N CYS A 245 -17.21 -11.80 -6.91
CA CYS A 245 -16.78 -12.23 -5.59
C CYS A 245 -16.05 -11.11 -4.87
N HIS A 246 -16.31 -10.96 -3.56
CA HIS A 246 -15.67 -9.92 -2.73
C HIS A 246 -14.16 -9.88 -2.91
N ASN A 247 -13.51 -11.05 -2.89
CA ASN A 247 -12.07 -11.17 -3.16
C ASN A 247 -11.74 -12.48 -3.89
N ASP A 248 -10.46 -12.66 -4.27
CA ASP A 248 -10.00 -13.85 -5.01
C ASP A 248 -10.08 -15.14 -4.18
N ARG A 249 -10.00 -15.06 -2.85
CA ARG A 249 -10.15 -16.23 -1.96
C ARG A 249 -11.60 -16.73 -1.96
N THR A 250 -12.54 -15.80 -1.89
CA THR A 250 -13.98 -16.11 -2.05
C THR A 250 -14.25 -16.73 -3.42
N ALA A 251 -13.64 -16.20 -4.48
CA ALA A 251 -13.76 -16.76 -5.83
C ALA A 251 -13.17 -18.18 -5.92
N LEU A 252 -12.06 -18.45 -5.24
CA LEU A 252 -11.43 -19.78 -5.20
C LEU A 252 -12.39 -20.82 -4.60
N GLY A 253 -12.97 -20.53 -3.44
CA GLY A 253 -13.94 -21.44 -2.82
C GLY A 253 -15.19 -21.65 -3.66
N LEU A 254 -15.71 -20.58 -4.29
CA LEU A 254 -16.83 -20.65 -5.21
C LEU A 254 -16.50 -21.56 -6.41
N TYR A 255 -15.30 -21.48 -6.99
CA TYR A 255 -14.84 -22.34 -8.08
C TYR A 255 -14.86 -23.81 -7.71
N ASP A 256 -14.37 -24.15 -6.51
CA ASP A 256 -14.33 -25.54 -6.05
C ASP A 256 -15.76 -26.12 -5.96
N ALA A 257 -16.67 -25.41 -5.31
CA ALA A 257 -18.05 -25.87 -5.16
C ALA A 257 -18.83 -25.90 -6.49
N LEU A 258 -18.59 -24.94 -7.40
CA LEU A 258 -19.21 -24.95 -8.73
C LEU A 258 -18.75 -26.16 -9.55
N ARG A 259 -17.46 -26.52 -9.51
CA ARG A 259 -16.92 -27.71 -10.19
C ARG A 259 -17.54 -29.00 -9.65
N GLU A 260 -17.63 -29.13 -8.33
CA GLU A 260 -18.29 -30.27 -7.68
C GLU A 260 -19.76 -30.39 -8.07
N SER A 261 -20.41 -29.25 -8.35
CA SER A 261 -21.78 -29.20 -8.87
C SER A 261 -21.88 -29.43 -10.38
N GLY A 262 -20.76 -29.81 -11.04
CA GLY A 262 -20.70 -30.06 -12.47
C GLY A 262 -20.77 -28.81 -13.37
N LYS A 263 -20.55 -27.62 -12.80
CA LYS A 263 -20.53 -26.35 -13.55
C LYS A 263 -19.14 -26.04 -14.10
N ARG A 264 -19.11 -25.51 -15.31
CA ARG A 264 -17.88 -25.08 -15.99
C ARG A 264 -17.78 -23.56 -15.99
N MET A 265 -16.66 -23.03 -15.57
CA MET A 265 -16.28 -21.63 -15.74
C MET A 265 -15.41 -21.51 -17.00
N PRO A 266 -15.62 -20.50 -17.85
CA PRO A 266 -16.72 -19.52 -17.82
C PRO A 266 -17.99 -19.97 -18.54
N ASP A 267 -18.07 -21.21 -19.07
CA ASP A 267 -19.12 -21.68 -19.99
C ASP A 267 -20.53 -21.62 -19.38
N ASP A 268 -20.71 -22.10 -18.16
CA ASP A 268 -21.98 -22.10 -17.46
C ASP A 268 -22.18 -20.87 -16.58
N ILE A 269 -21.08 -20.32 -16.04
CA ILE A 269 -21.09 -19.15 -15.14
C ILE A 269 -19.76 -18.42 -15.21
N SER A 270 -19.78 -17.11 -15.42
CA SER A 270 -18.61 -16.25 -15.39
C SER A 270 -18.34 -15.73 -13.98
N VAL A 271 -17.06 -15.60 -13.61
CA VAL A 271 -16.66 -15.16 -12.26
C VAL A 271 -15.62 -14.05 -12.35
N VAL A 272 -15.81 -12.98 -11.57
CA VAL A 272 -14.84 -11.91 -11.37
C VAL A 272 -14.47 -11.84 -9.90
N GLY A 273 -13.18 -11.79 -9.59
CA GLY A 273 -12.64 -11.61 -8.25
C GLY A 273 -12.26 -10.17 -7.94
N PHE A 274 -11.57 -10.00 -6.83
CA PHE A 274 -10.99 -8.73 -6.38
C PHE A 274 -9.71 -9.02 -5.60
N ASP A 275 -8.79 -8.10 -5.53
CA ASP A 275 -7.45 -8.03 -4.92
C ASP A 275 -6.32 -8.30 -5.92
N ASN A 276 -6.49 -9.14 -6.93
CA ASN A 276 -5.44 -9.68 -7.78
C ASN A 276 -4.33 -10.36 -6.95
N GLN A 277 -4.73 -11.27 -6.05
CA GLN A 277 -3.78 -12.14 -5.36
C GLN A 277 -3.19 -13.12 -6.39
N GLU A 278 -2.06 -12.74 -7.01
CA GLU A 278 -1.51 -13.39 -8.20
C GLU A 278 -1.25 -14.89 -7.99
N VAL A 279 -0.82 -15.27 -6.78
CA VAL A 279 -0.63 -16.68 -6.40
C VAL A 279 -1.93 -17.51 -6.43
N ILE A 280 -3.08 -16.87 -6.47
CA ILE A 280 -4.40 -17.47 -6.60
C ILE A 280 -4.94 -17.21 -8.00
N SER A 281 -5.22 -15.96 -8.32
CA SER A 281 -6.02 -15.56 -9.49
C SER A 281 -5.37 -15.96 -10.82
N ALA A 282 -4.05 -15.90 -10.95
CA ALA A 282 -3.33 -16.28 -12.16
C ALA A 282 -3.22 -17.80 -12.35
N HIS A 283 -3.34 -18.57 -11.26
CA HIS A 283 -3.12 -20.02 -11.27
C HIS A 283 -4.40 -20.86 -11.11
N MET A 284 -5.54 -20.20 -11.01
CA MET A 284 -6.85 -20.88 -11.12
C MET A 284 -7.08 -21.37 -12.57
N HIS A 285 -7.93 -22.36 -12.77
CA HIS A 285 -8.30 -22.87 -14.08
C HIS A 285 -9.81 -22.87 -14.27
N PRO A 286 -10.36 -21.99 -15.15
CA PRO A 286 -9.66 -20.94 -15.90
C PRO A 286 -9.06 -19.87 -14.98
N ALA A 287 -8.04 -19.15 -15.46
CA ALA A 287 -7.42 -18.07 -14.71
C ALA A 287 -8.44 -16.97 -14.40
N LEU A 288 -8.45 -16.48 -13.16
CA LEU A 288 -9.51 -15.59 -12.65
C LEU A 288 -9.31 -14.14 -13.12
N THR A 289 -10.27 -13.62 -13.87
CA THR A 289 -10.44 -12.19 -14.11
C THR A 289 -10.75 -11.52 -12.77
N THR A 290 -10.02 -10.45 -12.45
CA THR A 290 -10.12 -9.80 -11.14
C THR A 290 -9.92 -8.29 -11.25
N VAL A 291 -10.15 -7.58 -10.16
CA VAL A 291 -9.78 -6.17 -9.99
C VAL A 291 -8.62 -6.11 -9.02
N GLY A 292 -7.53 -5.42 -9.40
CA GLY A 292 -6.35 -5.33 -8.56
C GLY A 292 -6.52 -4.33 -7.43
N LEU A 293 -6.18 -4.70 -6.18
CA LEU A 293 -5.91 -3.71 -5.15
C LEU A 293 -4.60 -3.00 -5.51
N PRO A 294 -4.56 -1.67 -5.54
CA PRO A 294 -3.40 -0.90 -6.02
C PRO A 294 -2.32 -0.78 -4.94
N GLN A 295 -1.90 -1.91 -4.35
CA GLN A 295 -1.04 -1.93 -3.17
C GLN A 295 0.31 -1.24 -3.40
N TYR A 296 0.95 -1.51 -4.55
CA TYR A 296 2.19 -0.82 -4.90
C TYR A 296 2.01 0.70 -4.98
N ASP A 297 0.94 1.15 -5.65
CA ASP A 297 0.64 2.58 -5.80
C ASP A 297 0.24 3.24 -4.48
N LEU A 298 -0.42 2.51 -3.57
CA LEU A 298 -0.68 2.99 -2.20
C LEU A 298 0.64 3.31 -1.48
N GLY A 299 1.65 2.46 -1.60
CA GLY A 299 2.98 2.68 -1.04
C GLY A 299 3.67 3.91 -1.67
N VAL A 300 3.69 3.98 -3.00
CA VAL A 300 4.25 5.12 -3.75
C VAL A 300 3.59 6.43 -3.34
N MET A 301 2.25 6.46 -3.35
CA MET A 301 1.48 7.67 -3.00
C MET A 301 1.64 8.05 -1.53
N GLY A 302 1.77 7.07 -0.63
CA GLY A 302 2.07 7.29 0.78
C GLY A 302 3.37 8.09 0.98
N VAL A 303 4.47 7.65 0.34
CA VAL A 303 5.75 8.36 0.39
C VAL A 303 5.65 9.75 -0.24
N ARG A 304 5.05 9.88 -1.42
CA ARG A 304 4.88 11.19 -2.08
C ARG A 304 4.11 12.18 -1.21
N THR A 305 3.04 11.71 -0.57
CA THR A 305 2.22 12.53 0.32
C THR A 305 3.02 12.94 1.57
N LEU A 306 3.80 12.03 2.14
CA LEU A 306 4.66 12.31 3.28
C LEU A 306 5.75 13.34 2.94
N LEU A 307 6.46 13.17 1.82
CA LEU A 307 7.54 14.07 1.42
C LEU A 307 7.05 15.48 1.13
N ARG A 308 5.85 15.66 0.61
CA ARG A 308 5.24 17.01 0.46
C ARG A 308 5.05 17.69 1.80
N ARG A 309 4.70 16.94 2.85
CA ARG A 309 4.56 17.50 4.21
C ARG A 309 5.90 17.82 4.86
N CYS A 310 6.92 17.00 4.59
CA CYS A 310 8.29 17.27 5.10
C CYS A 310 8.94 18.48 4.42
N GLY A 311 8.56 18.80 3.19
CA GLY A 311 9.09 19.94 2.41
C GLY A 311 8.27 21.22 2.52
N ALA A 312 7.08 21.19 3.08
CA ALA A 312 6.33 22.39 3.41
C ALA A 312 7.05 23.06 4.58
N ASP A 313 7.65 24.26 4.34
CA ASP A 313 8.15 25.10 5.41
C ASP A 313 7.06 25.19 6.50
N ASN A 314 7.45 24.91 7.74
CA ASN A 314 6.60 25.05 8.91
C ASN A 314 6.26 26.54 9.12
N ASP A 315 5.45 27.09 8.27
CA ASP A 315 4.76 28.35 8.57
C ASP A 315 3.64 27.99 9.56
N GLU A 316 3.99 28.04 10.85
CA GLU A 316 3.11 27.72 11.97
C GLU A 316 1.81 28.56 11.98
N SER A 317 1.68 29.51 11.07
CA SER A 317 0.52 30.41 10.95
C SER A 317 -0.64 29.83 10.15
N GLU A 318 -0.48 28.75 9.39
CA GLU A 318 -1.52 28.09 8.58
C GLU A 318 -1.97 26.71 9.08
N ILE A 319 -1.70 26.34 10.33
CA ILE A 319 -2.35 25.19 10.98
C ILE A 319 -3.79 25.60 11.39
N VAL A 320 -4.54 26.10 10.45
CA VAL A 320 -6.00 26.18 10.57
C VAL A 320 -6.55 24.84 10.10
N SER A 321 -6.97 24.01 11.04
CA SER A 321 -8.00 22.94 10.97
C SER A 321 -8.42 22.45 9.55
N GLU A 322 -7.48 22.20 8.66
CA GLU A 322 -7.81 21.62 7.36
C GLU A 322 -8.05 20.12 7.58
N ARG A 323 -9.30 19.71 7.43
CA ARG A 323 -9.66 18.29 7.44
C ARG A 323 -9.12 17.66 6.17
N PHE A 324 -8.25 16.65 6.33
CA PHE A 324 -7.73 15.90 5.21
C PHE A 324 -8.77 14.89 4.72
N GLU A 325 -9.15 15.00 3.46
CA GLU A 325 -9.91 13.95 2.79
C GLU A 325 -8.94 12.89 2.25
N PRO A 326 -9.29 11.59 2.35
CA PRO A 326 -8.45 10.52 1.81
C PRO A 326 -8.23 10.64 0.30
N VAL A 327 -7.02 10.39 -0.15
CA VAL A 327 -6.69 10.23 -1.57
C VAL A 327 -7.05 8.81 -1.99
N HIS A 328 -7.98 8.69 -2.94
CA HIS A 328 -8.43 7.40 -3.47
C HIS A 328 -7.56 6.96 -4.65
N VAL A 329 -6.98 5.76 -4.57
CA VAL A 329 -6.17 5.16 -5.64
C VAL A 329 -7.01 4.16 -6.41
N GLN A 330 -7.05 4.29 -7.73
CA GLN A 330 -7.89 3.47 -8.59
C GLN A 330 -7.50 2.00 -8.56
N CYS A 331 -8.50 1.12 -8.58
CA CYS A 331 -8.37 -0.33 -8.65
C CYS A 331 -8.49 -0.80 -10.12
N PRO A 332 -7.40 -1.19 -10.78
CA PRO A 332 -7.41 -1.55 -12.20
C PRO A 332 -8.07 -2.91 -12.46
N ALA A 333 -8.72 -3.05 -13.61
CA ALA A 333 -9.16 -4.33 -14.12
C ALA A 333 -7.96 -5.20 -14.51
N VAL A 334 -8.02 -6.49 -14.23
CA VAL A 334 -7.04 -7.51 -14.62
C VAL A 334 -7.78 -8.64 -15.33
N PRO A 335 -8.08 -8.50 -16.63
CA PRO A 335 -8.81 -9.52 -17.40
C PRO A 335 -7.99 -10.80 -17.54
N ARG A 336 -8.66 -11.94 -17.44
CA ARG A 336 -8.14 -13.30 -17.70
C ARG A 336 -9.25 -14.15 -18.34
N ASP A 337 -9.32 -15.43 -18.02
CA ASP A 337 -10.10 -16.41 -18.78
C ASP A 337 -11.47 -16.77 -18.15
N SER A 338 -11.83 -16.18 -17.00
CA SER A 338 -13.02 -16.54 -16.22
C SER A 338 -14.30 -15.82 -16.61
N VAL A 339 -14.27 -14.99 -17.62
CA VAL A 339 -15.43 -14.26 -18.14
C VAL A 339 -15.59 -14.55 -19.61
N ARG A 340 -16.78 -15.04 -20.02
CA ARG A 340 -17.15 -15.20 -21.44
C ARG A 340 -18.14 -14.13 -21.87
N THR A 341 -18.12 -13.79 -23.14
CA THR A 341 -19.16 -12.97 -23.78
C THR A 341 -20.41 -13.83 -24.06
N LEU A 342 -21.60 -13.30 -23.72
CA LEU A 342 -22.89 -13.92 -23.98
C LEU A 342 -23.44 -13.53 -25.34
#